data_5290ece70629eef98d162e5542ba4a7c
#
_entry.id   5290ece70629eef98d162e5542ba4a7c
#
_cell.length_a   1.000
_cell.length_b   1.000
_cell.length_c   1.000
_cell.angle_alpha   90.00
_cell.angle_beta   90.00
_cell.angle_gamma   90.00
#
_symmetry.space_group_name_H-M   'P 1'
#
loop_
_entity.id
_entity.type
_entity.pdbx_description
1 polymer ?
#
loop_
_entity_poly.entity_id
_entity_poly.type
_entity_poly.pdbx_seq_one_letter_code
_entity_poly.pdbx_strand_id
1 'polypeptide(L)'
;MRRILIVVLLLAVIAASVGFIILKTQSLSDDQNFFNRNFRSKFAANEFWRAIFGLQSSGDARADYLGSRYKKVLIEVDIMQGLSAQISGLDALKDKIQKITGKPTDYIISDRAVRYYRDLDTELIDDLVDQYQIRETSGDTALIYLLYASRSQEDAGFLGLTHREYGIVLFEETLKEFSREDPGILANYEVSTALHEFGHQLGLDHNDRPGCLMNEEVEIGRFWERPEDVILDFCEFELQQLGFNR
;
A
#
# COMPACT_ATOMS: atom_id res chain seq x y z
N MET A 1 46.35 24.41 17.09
CA MET A 1 44.89 24.36 17.33
C MET A 1 44.07 24.22 16.05
N ARG A 2 44.18 25.10 15.03
CA ARG A 2 43.37 25.06 13.78
C ARG A 2 43.48 23.72 13.00
N ARG A 3 44.68 23.13 12.89
CA ARG A 3 44.88 21.83 12.19
C ARG A 3 44.24 20.66 12.94
N ILE A 4 44.29 20.66 14.28
CA ILE A 4 43.63 19.60 15.10
C ILE A 4 42.11 19.68 14.95
N LEU A 5 41.57 20.91 14.98
CA LEU A 5 40.12 21.11 14.77
C LEU A 5 39.66 20.59 13.42
N ILE A 6 40.41 20.83 12.34
CA ILE A 6 40.13 20.34 11.00
C ILE A 6 40.15 18.81 10.95
N VAL A 7 41.14 18.18 11.57
CA VAL A 7 41.23 16.71 11.63
C VAL A 7 40.06 16.11 12.38
N VAL A 8 39.69 16.69 13.54
CA VAL A 8 38.54 16.22 14.34
C VAL A 8 37.25 16.37 13.54
N LEU A 9 37.07 17.48 12.82
CA LEU A 9 35.86 17.71 11.99
C LEU A 9 35.79 16.71 10.84
N LEU A 10 36.92 16.42 10.17
CA LEU A 10 36.99 15.42 9.12
C LEU A 10 36.64 14.02 9.63
N LEU A 11 37.19 13.63 10.77
CA LEU A 11 36.89 12.34 11.40
C LEU A 11 35.41 12.24 11.79
N ALA A 12 34.80 13.31 12.29
CA ALA A 12 33.40 13.36 12.63
C ALA A 12 32.49 13.21 11.36
N VAL A 13 32.85 13.87 10.26
CA VAL A 13 32.14 13.74 8.98
C VAL A 13 32.25 12.32 8.43
N ILE A 14 33.47 11.74 8.48
CA ILE A 14 33.67 10.35 8.03
C ILE A 14 32.81 9.37 8.87
N ALA A 15 32.85 9.51 10.21
CA ALA A 15 32.08 8.68 11.11
C ALA A 15 30.55 8.80 10.86
N ALA A 16 30.07 10.04 10.65
CA ALA A 16 28.67 10.29 10.31
C ALA A 16 28.28 9.67 8.96
N SER A 17 29.15 9.80 7.94
CA SER A 17 28.90 9.20 6.60
C SER A 17 28.86 7.67 6.66
N VAL A 18 29.80 7.06 7.37
CA VAL A 18 29.81 5.59 7.56
C VAL A 18 28.57 5.14 8.33
N GLY A 19 28.22 5.82 9.42
CA GLY A 19 27.02 5.55 10.18
C GLY A 19 25.75 5.66 9.33
N PHE A 20 25.66 6.68 8.50
CA PHE A 20 24.55 6.85 7.56
C PHE A 20 24.45 5.71 6.53
N ILE A 21 25.57 5.32 5.91
CA ILE A 21 25.60 4.20 4.95
C ILE A 21 25.14 2.90 5.62
N ILE A 22 25.62 2.63 6.84
CA ILE A 22 25.20 1.43 7.59
C ILE A 22 23.69 1.47 7.86
N LEU A 23 23.16 2.58 8.34
CA LEU A 23 21.72 2.72 8.63
C LEU A 23 20.89 2.58 7.36
N LYS A 24 21.30 3.18 6.25
CA LYS A 24 20.62 3.06 4.96
C LYS A 24 20.63 1.60 4.45
N THR A 25 21.77 0.92 4.54
CA THR A 25 21.87 -0.50 4.16
C THR A 25 20.96 -1.37 5.03
N GLN A 26 20.91 -1.10 6.33
CA GLN A 26 20.06 -1.82 7.27
C GLN A 26 18.57 -1.56 6.99
N SER A 27 18.18 -0.34 6.63
CA SER A 27 16.78 0.01 6.33
C SER A 27 16.24 -0.66 5.07
N LEU A 28 17.11 -1.02 4.12
CA LEU A 28 16.79 -1.66 2.85
C LEU A 28 17.01 -3.18 2.88
N SER A 29 17.47 -3.73 3.99
CA SER A 29 17.68 -5.16 4.18
C SER A 29 16.49 -5.80 4.91
N ASP A 30 16.65 -7.06 5.32
CA ASP A 30 15.65 -7.85 6.03
C ASP A 30 14.85 -7.04 7.07
N ASP A 31 13.53 -7.11 6.99
CA ASP A 31 12.60 -6.40 7.88
C ASP A 31 12.74 -6.83 9.34
N GLN A 32 13.30 -7.99 9.61
CA GLN A 32 13.55 -8.50 10.96
C GLN A 32 14.84 -7.99 11.60
N ASN A 33 15.65 -7.18 10.88
CA ASN A 33 16.87 -6.62 11.47
C ASN A 33 16.58 -5.62 12.61
N PHE A 34 17.61 -5.33 13.42
CA PHE A 34 17.46 -4.47 14.59
C PHE A 34 16.95 -3.06 14.26
N PHE A 35 17.39 -2.47 13.13
CA PHE A 35 16.95 -1.14 12.72
C PHE A 35 15.45 -1.15 12.34
N ASN A 36 15.05 -2.06 11.46
CA ASN A 36 13.68 -2.14 10.96
C ASN A 36 12.69 -2.42 12.10
N ARG A 37 13.01 -3.34 12.98
CA ARG A 37 12.16 -3.67 14.14
C ARG A 37 11.96 -2.54 15.15
N ASN A 38 12.95 -1.67 15.34
CA ASN A 38 12.93 -0.68 16.44
C ASN A 38 12.80 0.77 15.97
N PHE A 39 13.20 1.07 14.75
CA PHE A 39 13.36 2.45 14.31
C PHE A 39 12.67 2.77 12.98
N ARG A 40 12.46 1.79 12.08
CA ARG A 40 11.90 2.03 10.75
C ARG A 40 10.64 2.88 10.80
N SER A 41 9.65 2.52 11.60
CA SER A 41 8.38 3.25 11.71
C SER A 41 8.56 4.72 12.14
N LYS A 42 9.55 5.02 12.97
CA LYS A 42 9.84 6.40 13.41
C LYS A 42 10.46 7.24 12.30
N PHE A 43 11.33 6.64 11.49
CA PHE A 43 11.94 7.32 10.35
C PHE A 43 10.93 7.43 9.19
N ALA A 44 10.16 6.38 8.93
CA ALA A 44 9.12 6.37 7.90
C ALA A 44 8.01 7.39 8.17
N ALA A 45 7.68 7.66 9.43
CA ALA A 45 6.70 8.68 9.81
C ALA A 45 7.09 10.12 9.41
N ASN A 46 8.35 10.33 9.04
CA ASN A 46 8.85 11.64 8.58
C ASN A 46 9.33 11.52 7.14
N GLU A 47 8.65 12.21 6.21
CA GLU A 47 8.91 12.16 4.78
C GLU A 47 10.37 12.46 4.41
N PHE A 48 11.01 13.43 5.07
CA PHE A 48 12.42 13.75 4.83
C PHE A 48 13.33 12.54 5.11
N TRP A 49 13.12 11.88 6.25
CA TRP A 49 13.91 10.70 6.60
C TRP A 49 13.51 9.50 5.73
N ARG A 50 12.22 9.33 5.42
CA ARG A 50 11.73 8.30 4.49
C ARG A 50 12.43 8.40 3.15
N ALA A 51 12.48 9.59 2.54
CA ALA A 51 13.17 9.84 1.28
C ALA A 51 14.69 9.60 1.37
N ILE A 52 15.35 10.08 2.44
CA ILE A 52 16.81 9.91 2.63
C ILE A 52 17.20 8.43 2.77
N PHE A 53 16.42 7.65 3.52
CA PHE A 53 16.68 6.22 3.71
C PHE A 53 16.12 5.36 2.59
N GLY A 54 15.28 5.90 1.71
CA GLY A 54 14.62 5.15 0.63
C GLY A 54 13.61 4.14 1.17
N LEU A 55 12.86 4.51 2.22
CA LEU A 55 11.84 3.66 2.82
C LEU A 55 10.59 3.71 1.96
N GLN A 56 10.33 2.64 1.23
CA GLN A 56 9.23 2.51 0.25
C GLN A 56 8.50 1.19 0.39
N SER A 57 8.55 0.56 1.56
CA SER A 57 7.82 -0.68 1.81
C SER A 57 6.43 -0.40 2.34
N SER A 58 5.60 -1.40 2.25
CA SER A 58 4.30 -1.47 2.90
C SER A 58 4.38 -1.01 4.37
N GLY A 59 3.45 -0.17 4.80
CA GLY A 59 3.42 0.43 6.14
C GLY A 59 4.27 1.70 6.33
N ASP A 60 5.19 2.01 5.44
CA ASP A 60 6.03 3.22 5.57
C ASP A 60 5.22 4.52 5.40
N ALA A 61 4.13 4.50 4.63
CA ALA A 61 3.21 5.62 4.47
C ALA A 61 2.09 5.71 5.53
N ARG A 62 2.04 4.81 6.53
CA ARG A 62 1.00 4.81 7.57
C ARG A 62 0.73 6.19 8.16
N ALA A 63 1.80 6.95 8.46
CA ALA A 63 1.68 8.28 9.05
C ALA A 63 1.02 9.31 8.11
N ASP A 64 1.10 9.10 6.80
CA ASP A 64 0.46 9.96 5.81
C ASP A 64 -1.07 9.80 5.85
N TYR A 65 -1.53 8.58 6.06
CA TYR A 65 -2.95 8.25 6.15
C TYR A 65 -3.56 8.53 7.54
N LEU A 66 -2.91 8.10 8.61
CA LEU A 66 -3.45 8.19 9.98
C LEU A 66 -2.96 9.42 10.75
N GLY A 67 -1.84 10.03 10.35
CA GLY A 67 -1.29 11.23 11.00
C GLY A 67 -2.03 12.51 10.61
N SER A 68 -1.65 13.61 11.23
CA SER A 68 -2.31 14.92 11.05
C SER A 68 -1.74 15.78 9.94
N ARG A 69 -0.65 15.35 9.28
CA ARG A 69 0.05 16.12 8.24
C ARG A 69 -0.83 16.37 7.02
N TYR A 70 -1.31 15.29 6.42
CA TYR A 70 -2.23 15.36 5.29
C TYR A 70 -3.66 15.40 5.78
N LYS A 71 -4.49 16.20 5.11
CA LYS A 71 -5.88 16.46 5.50
C LYS A 71 -6.89 15.71 4.65
N LYS A 72 -6.44 15.18 3.52
CA LYS A 72 -7.26 14.48 2.52
C LYS A 72 -6.53 13.24 2.04
N VAL A 73 -7.29 12.32 1.48
CA VAL A 73 -6.77 11.17 0.73
C VAL A 73 -7.30 11.24 -0.69
N LEU A 74 -6.45 11.01 -1.67
CA LEU A 74 -6.82 10.87 -3.06
C LEU A 74 -6.44 9.47 -3.54
N ILE A 75 -7.38 8.78 -4.18
CA ILE A 75 -7.14 7.51 -4.85
C ILE A 75 -6.99 7.82 -6.36
N GLU A 76 -5.78 7.68 -6.90
CA GLU A 76 -5.55 7.71 -8.33
C GLU A 76 -5.74 6.30 -8.89
N VAL A 77 -6.67 6.16 -9.84
CA VAL A 77 -7.07 4.85 -10.39
C VAL A 77 -6.61 4.77 -11.83
N ASP A 78 -5.71 3.84 -12.11
CA ASP A 78 -5.33 3.46 -13.47
C ASP A 78 -5.87 2.07 -13.83
N ILE A 79 -6.31 1.91 -15.08
CA ILE A 79 -6.95 0.68 -15.53
C ILE A 79 -6.24 0.19 -16.80
N MET A 80 -5.80 -1.07 -16.80
CA MET A 80 -5.24 -1.69 -17.99
C MET A 80 -6.29 -1.79 -19.09
N GLN A 81 -5.85 -1.61 -20.32
CA GLN A 81 -6.73 -1.61 -21.48
C GLN A 81 -7.50 -2.93 -21.62
N GLY A 82 -8.82 -2.82 -21.75
CA GLY A 82 -9.72 -3.98 -21.82
C GLY A 82 -10.31 -4.40 -20.48
N LEU A 83 -9.85 -3.83 -19.39
CA LEU A 83 -10.38 -4.04 -18.05
C LEU A 83 -11.34 -2.91 -17.64
N SER A 84 -12.02 -3.06 -16.51
CA SER A 84 -12.96 -2.07 -15.99
C SER A 84 -13.06 -2.17 -14.47
N ALA A 85 -13.11 -1.04 -13.78
CA ALA A 85 -13.44 -0.97 -12.37
C ALA A 85 -14.95 -0.90 -12.15
N GLN A 86 -15.46 -1.50 -11.08
CA GLN A 86 -16.83 -1.30 -10.67
C GLN A 86 -16.97 0.04 -9.93
N ILE A 87 -17.74 0.96 -10.49
CA ILE A 87 -17.93 2.31 -9.89
C ILE A 87 -18.52 2.20 -8.49
N SER A 88 -19.46 1.29 -8.25
CA SER A 88 -20.01 1.03 -6.91
C SER A 88 -18.94 0.52 -5.94
N GLY A 89 -17.96 -0.25 -6.43
CA GLY A 89 -16.79 -0.67 -5.65
C GLY A 89 -15.90 0.51 -5.28
N LEU A 90 -15.57 1.38 -6.23
CA LEU A 90 -14.75 2.57 -5.96
C LEU A 90 -15.44 3.54 -4.97
N ASP A 91 -16.75 3.74 -5.10
CA ASP A 91 -17.51 4.57 -4.15
C ASP A 91 -17.49 3.96 -2.73
N ALA A 92 -17.69 2.65 -2.62
CA ALA A 92 -17.63 1.96 -1.34
C ALA A 92 -16.20 1.99 -0.75
N LEU A 93 -15.17 1.75 -1.55
CA LEU A 93 -13.76 1.83 -1.13
C LEU A 93 -13.41 3.22 -0.58
N LYS A 94 -13.77 4.26 -1.32
CA LYS A 94 -13.60 5.65 -0.90
C LYS A 94 -14.22 5.91 0.48
N ASP A 95 -15.47 5.50 0.68
CA ASP A 95 -16.18 5.71 1.93
C ASP A 95 -15.56 4.93 3.10
N LYS A 96 -15.07 3.71 2.84
CA LYS A 96 -14.33 2.90 3.82
C LYS A 96 -13.00 3.55 4.22
N ILE A 97 -12.20 3.98 3.25
CA ILE A 97 -10.93 4.68 3.51
C ILE A 97 -11.18 5.98 4.29
N GLN A 98 -12.21 6.75 3.92
CA GLN A 98 -12.60 7.94 4.67
C GLN A 98 -12.96 7.62 6.13
N LYS A 99 -13.71 6.55 6.36
CA LYS A 99 -14.09 6.09 7.71
C LYS A 99 -12.87 5.69 8.53
N ILE A 100 -11.90 4.99 7.92
CA ILE A 100 -10.68 4.53 8.59
C ILE A 100 -9.75 5.70 8.90
N THR A 101 -9.49 6.55 7.92
CA THR A 101 -8.51 7.64 8.05
C THR A 101 -9.07 8.86 8.79
N GLY A 102 -10.40 9.00 8.84
CA GLY A 102 -11.08 10.21 9.31
C GLY A 102 -10.89 11.43 8.41
N LYS A 103 -10.41 11.23 7.17
CA LYS A 103 -10.09 12.30 6.22
C LYS A 103 -11.03 12.24 5.03
N PRO A 104 -11.46 13.40 4.50
CA PRO A 104 -12.13 13.45 3.21
C PRO A 104 -11.34 12.67 2.16
N THR A 105 -11.99 11.72 1.52
CA THR A 105 -11.38 10.84 0.51
C THR A 105 -12.14 11.00 -0.80
N ASP A 106 -11.41 11.06 -1.91
CA ASP A 106 -11.96 11.10 -3.25
C ASP A 106 -11.15 10.18 -4.18
N TYR A 107 -11.67 9.88 -5.36
CA TYR A 107 -10.91 9.15 -6.36
C TYR A 107 -10.97 9.83 -7.73
N ILE A 108 -9.95 9.60 -8.53
CA ILE A 108 -9.87 10.05 -9.92
C ILE A 108 -9.46 8.86 -10.78
N ILE A 109 -10.32 8.49 -11.72
CA ILE A 109 -9.98 7.50 -12.74
C ILE A 109 -9.22 8.23 -13.84
N SER A 110 -8.03 7.73 -14.18
CA SER A 110 -7.23 8.26 -15.27
C SER A 110 -7.97 8.08 -16.60
N ASP A 111 -7.97 9.12 -17.42
CA ASP A 111 -8.49 9.05 -18.79
C ASP A 111 -7.53 8.33 -19.75
N ARG A 112 -6.32 8.01 -19.27
CA ARG A 112 -5.27 7.31 -19.99
C ARG A 112 -5.24 5.84 -19.62
N ALA A 113 -5.75 4.96 -20.49
CA ALA A 113 -5.66 3.53 -20.24
C ALA A 113 -4.21 3.03 -20.26
N VAL A 114 -3.87 2.18 -19.30
CA VAL A 114 -2.58 1.49 -19.25
C VAL A 114 -2.50 0.49 -20.40
N ARG A 115 -1.61 0.74 -21.36
CA ARG A 115 -1.46 -0.08 -22.59
C ARG A 115 -0.56 -1.27 -22.33
N TYR A 116 -1.08 -2.26 -21.64
CA TYR A 116 -0.42 -3.53 -21.39
C TYR A 116 -1.45 -4.65 -21.42
N TYR A 117 -1.07 -5.88 -21.86
CA TYR A 117 -2.03 -6.96 -22.13
C TYR A 117 -1.55 -8.33 -21.63
N ARG A 118 -0.62 -8.36 -20.70
CA ARG A 118 -0.07 -9.60 -20.17
C ARG A 118 -0.23 -9.64 -18.65
N ASP A 119 -0.06 -10.83 -18.12
CA ASP A 119 0.06 -11.02 -16.69
C ASP A 119 1.31 -10.31 -16.17
N LEU A 120 1.23 -9.79 -14.95
CA LEU A 120 2.25 -8.92 -14.37
C LEU A 120 3.07 -9.67 -13.32
N ASP A 121 4.39 -9.49 -13.39
CA ASP A 121 5.30 -9.73 -12.27
C ASP A 121 5.62 -8.40 -11.56
N THR A 122 6.35 -8.48 -10.46
CA THR A 122 6.69 -7.30 -9.65
C THR A 122 7.50 -6.26 -10.42
N GLU A 123 8.42 -6.68 -11.32
CA GLU A 123 9.26 -5.77 -12.12
C GLU A 123 8.42 -4.98 -13.13
N LEU A 124 7.47 -5.67 -13.79
CA LEU A 124 6.54 -5.02 -14.72
C LEU A 124 5.57 -4.07 -14.00
N ILE A 125 5.15 -4.39 -12.78
CA ILE A 125 4.34 -3.49 -11.97
C ILE A 125 5.12 -2.21 -11.66
N ASP A 126 6.41 -2.33 -11.27
CA ASP A 126 7.29 -1.18 -11.05
C ASP A 126 7.35 -0.27 -12.28
N ASP A 127 7.60 -0.86 -13.46
CA ASP A 127 7.69 -0.14 -14.73
C ASP A 127 6.36 0.57 -15.09
N LEU A 128 5.22 -0.10 -14.88
CA LEU A 128 3.91 0.47 -15.17
C LEU A 128 3.57 1.62 -14.20
N VAL A 129 3.85 1.46 -12.91
CA VAL A 129 3.64 2.52 -11.93
C VAL A 129 4.49 3.74 -12.27
N ASP A 130 5.79 3.55 -12.54
CA ASP A 130 6.69 4.65 -12.91
C ASP A 130 6.29 5.35 -14.23
N GLN A 131 5.66 4.64 -15.15
CA GLN A 131 5.22 5.19 -16.43
C GLN A 131 3.86 5.89 -16.37
N TYR A 132 2.92 5.39 -15.57
CA TYR A 132 1.51 5.79 -15.64
C TYR A 132 1.05 6.62 -14.46
N GLN A 133 1.57 6.42 -13.27
CA GLN A 133 1.25 7.27 -12.13
C GLN A 133 1.61 8.72 -12.42
N ILE A 134 0.64 9.63 -12.22
CA ILE A 134 0.80 11.06 -12.50
C ILE A 134 0.94 11.86 -11.21
N ARG A 135 0.28 11.41 -10.14
CA ARG A 135 0.19 12.15 -8.89
C ARG A 135 1.12 11.60 -7.83
N GLU A 136 1.49 12.45 -6.92
CA GLU A 136 2.29 12.13 -5.75
C GLU A 136 1.62 12.67 -4.50
N THR A 137 1.96 12.10 -3.36
CA THR A 137 1.59 12.69 -2.06
C THR A 137 2.18 14.08 -1.96
N SER A 138 1.34 15.11 -1.88
CA SER A 138 1.79 16.50 -1.89
C SER A 138 0.78 17.47 -1.27
N GLY A 139 1.25 18.63 -0.85
CA GLY A 139 0.40 19.65 -0.25
C GLY A 139 -0.28 19.15 1.03
N ASP A 140 -1.61 19.07 1.01
CA ASP A 140 -2.45 18.56 2.11
C ASP A 140 -3.05 17.17 1.83
N THR A 141 -2.62 16.50 0.76
CA THR A 141 -3.23 15.28 0.24
C THR A 141 -2.25 14.11 0.24
N ALA A 142 -2.62 13.01 0.90
CA ALA A 142 -1.95 11.72 0.79
C ALA A 142 -2.51 10.96 -0.42
N LEU A 143 -1.63 10.29 -1.17
CA LEU A 143 -2.01 9.50 -2.33
C LEU A 143 -2.14 8.02 -1.99
N ILE A 144 -3.15 7.37 -2.57
CA ILE A 144 -3.20 5.92 -2.81
C ILE A 144 -3.21 5.75 -4.33
N TYR A 145 -2.30 4.95 -4.85
CA TYR A 145 -2.30 4.57 -6.26
C TYR A 145 -2.95 3.19 -6.41
N LEU A 146 -3.99 3.08 -7.24
CA LEU A 146 -4.75 1.86 -7.46
C LEU A 146 -4.68 1.47 -8.94
N LEU A 147 -4.03 0.34 -9.22
CA LEU A 147 -3.90 -0.23 -10.56
C LEU A 147 -4.81 -1.44 -10.73
N TYR A 148 -5.71 -1.40 -11.70
CA TYR A 148 -6.45 -2.57 -12.17
C TYR A 148 -5.62 -3.28 -13.24
N ALA A 149 -5.15 -4.48 -12.93
CA ALA A 149 -4.29 -5.32 -13.76
C ALA A 149 -4.99 -6.62 -14.19
N SER A 150 -4.43 -7.35 -15.16
CA SER A 150 -4.98 -8.62 -15.62
C SER A 150 -4.86 -9.72 -14.57
N ARG A 151 -3.68 -10.30 -14.43
CA ARG A 151 -3.34 -11.38 -13.49
C ARG A 151 -1.93 -11.22 -12.96
N SER A 152 -1.68 -11.87 -11.84
CA SER A 152 -0.31 -12.09 -11.36
C SER A 152 0.36 -13.22 -12.14
N GLN A 153 1.65 -13.04 -12.49
CA GLN A 153 2.50 -14.11 -12.98
C GLN A 153 3.05 -14.99 -11.85
N GLU A 154 3.12 -14.46 -10.63
CA GLU A 154 3.68 -15.15 -9.47
C GLU A 154 2.72 -16.21 -8.93
N ASP A 155 1.44 -15.86 -8.80
CA ASP A 155 0.36 -16.79 -8.44
C ASP A 155 -0.95 -16.36 -9.11
N ALA A 156 -1.53 -17.26 -9.91
CA ALA A 156 -2.79 -17.03 -10.60
C ALA A 156 -4.00 -16.89 -9.64
N GLY A 157 -3.85 -17.24 -8.38
CA GLY A 157 -4.88 -17.11 -7.35
C GLY A 157 -4.84 -15.78 -6.60
N PHE A 158 -3.82 -14.96 -6.77
CA PHE A 158 -3.77 -13.64 -6.13
C PHE A 158 -4.88 -12.72 -6.64
N LEU A 159 -5.57 -12.10 -5.70
CA LEU A 159 -6.61 -11.11 -5.97
C LEU A 159 -6.05 -9.69 -6.05
N GLY A 160 -5.00 -9.40 -5.30
CA GLY A 160 -4.31 -8.13 -5.27
C GLY A 160 -2.92 -8.25 -4.68
N LEU A 161 -2.22 -7.15 -4.64
CA LEU A 161 -0.97 -6.99 -3.91
C LEU A 161 -0.73 -5.53 -3.53
N THR A 162 -0.01 -5.35 -2.45
CA THR A 162 0.55 -4.04 -2.05
C THR A 162 1.83 -3.78 -2.82
N HIS A 163 1.94 -2.61 -3.43
CA HIS A 163 3.11 -2.18 -4.16
C HIS A 163 3.70 -0.91 -3.56
N ARG A 164 4.95 -0.96 -3.14
CA ARG A 164 5.64 0.13 -2.42
C ARG A 164 4.81 0.60 -1.20
N GLU A 165 4.98 1.86 -0.77
CA GLU A 165 4.33 2.40 0.43
C GLU A 165 2.93 2.99 0.18
N TYR A 166 2.48 3.10 -1.08
CA TYR A 166 1.19 3.72 -1.42
C TYR A 166 0.43 3.05 -2.58
N GLY A 167 1.03 2.05 -3.23
CA GLY A 167 0.43 1.37 -4.38
C GLY A 167 -0.40 0.15 -3.97
N ILE A 168 -1.47 -0.07 -4.68
CA ILE A 168 -2.34 -1.24 -4.60
C ILE A 168 -2.58 -1.73 -6.02
N VAL A 169 -2.39 -3.01 -6.27
CA VAL A 169 -2.72 -3.65 -7.55
C VAL A 169 -3.85 -4.63 -7.33
N LEU A 170 -4.90 -4.55 -8.15
CA LEU A 170 -6.01 -5.50 -8.18
C LEU A 170 -5.93 -6.33 -9.46
N PHE A 171 -5.97 -7.64 -9.33
CA PHE A 171 -5.97 -8.57 -10.47
C PHE A 171 -7.40 -8.86 -10.92
N GLU A 172 -7.93 -7.98 -11.77
CA GLU A 172 -9.37 -7.93 -12.13
C GLU A 172 -9.85 -9.22 -12.81
N GLU A 173 -9.04 -9.88 -13.64
CA GLU A 173 -9.45 -11.15 -14.25
C GLU A 173 -9.61 -12.27 -13.22
N THR A 174 -8.73 -12.31 -12.21
CA THR A 174 -8.86 -13.25 -11.09
C THR A 174 -10.08 -12.91 -10.25
N LEU A 175 -10.30 -11.63 -9.92
CA LEU A 175 -11.48 -11.17 -9.20
C LEU A 175 -12.79 -11.51 -9.93
N LYS A 176 -12.83 -11.37 -11.25
CA LYS A 176 -13.98 -11.78 -12.08
C LYS A 176 -14.25 -13.29 -12.00
N GLU A 177 -13.23 -14.12 -12.05
CA GLU A 177 -13.40 -15.57 -11.92
C GLU A 177 -14.01 -15.93 -10.56
N PHE A 178 -13.50 -15.38 -9.47
CA PHE A 178 -14.01 -15.62 -8.11
C PHE A 178 -15.44 -15.09 -7.93
N SER A 179 -15.76 -13.94 -8.49
CA SER A 179 -17.11 -13.36 -8.46
C SER A 179 -18.10 -14.01 -9.42
N ARG A 180 -17.65 -14.97 -10.24
CA ARG A 180 -18.45 -15.62 -11.31
C ARG A 180 -19.05 -14.59 -12.27
N GLU A 181 -18.33 -13.51 -12.52
CA GLU A 181 -18.72 -12.38 -13.37
C GLU A 181 -20.01 -11.66 -12.92
N ASP A 182 -20.49 -11.87 -11.69
CA ASP A 182 -21.59 -11.08 -11.12
C ASP A 182 -21.06 -9.69 -10.70
N PRO A 183 -21.57 -8.59 -11.28
CA PRO A 183 -21.02 -7.25 -11.01
C PRO A 183 -21.17 -6.79 -9.55
N GLY A 184 -22.23 -7.23 -8.86
CA GLY A 184 -22.46 -6.87 -7.46
C GLY A 184 -21.48 -7.59 -6.54
N ILE A 185 -21.20 -8.85 -6.85
CA ILE A 185 -20.20 -9.65 -6.15
C ILE A 185 -18.81 -9.15 -6.46
N LEU A 186 -18.50 -8.87 -7.73
CA LEU A 186 -17.21 -8.33 -8.16
C LEU A 186 -16.87 -7.03 -7.43
N ALA A 187 -17.82 -6.10 -7.30
CA ALA A 187 -17.61 -4.87 -6.55
C ALA A 187 -17.20 -5.12 -5.09
N ASN A 188 -17.80 -6.11 -4.42
CA ASN A 188 -17.44 -6.48 -3.06
C ASN A 188 -16.02 -7.09 -2.98
N TYR A 189 -15.65 -7.93 -3.94
CA TYR A 189 -14.30 -8.49 -4.04
C TYR A 189 -13.25 -7.37 -4.26
N GLU A 190 -13.50 -6.45 -5.18
CA GLU A 190 -12.63 -5.29 -5.41
C GLU A 190 -12.41 -4.49 -4.12
N VAL A 191 -13.50 -4.20 -3.39
CA VAL A 191 -13.45 -3.45 -2.12
C VAL A 191 -12.68 -4.23 -1.05
N SER A 192 -12.99 -5.50 -0.88
CA SER A 192 -12.34 -6.35 0.13
C SER A 192 -10.85 -6.45 -0.11
N THR A 193 -10.45 -6.78 -1.35
CA THR A 193 -9.05 -6.89 -1.72
C THR A 193 -8.33 -5.55 -1.58
N ALA A 194 -8.90 -4.45 -2.11
CA ALA A 194 -8.28 -3.13 -1.98
C ALA A 194 -8.13 -2.68 -0.52
N LEU A 195 -9.08 -3.01 0.36
CA LEU A 195 -8.98 -2.72 1.79
C LEU A 195 -7.96 -3.61 2.50
N HIS A 196 -7.82 -4.87 2.09
CA HIS A 196 -6.79 -5.78 2.59
C HIS A 196 -5.39 -5.20 2.28
N GLU A 197 -5.16 -4.84 1.02
CA GLU A 197 -3.90 -4.21 0.59
C GLU A 197 -3.67 -2.86 1.28
N PHE A 198 -4.73 -2.07 1.48
CA PHE A 198 -4.65 -0.85 2.27
C PHE A 198 -4.30 -1.12 3.74
N GLY A 199 -4.72 -2.25 4.30
CA GLY A 199 -4.29 -2.73 5.61
C GLY A 199 -2.77 -2.87 5.70
N HIS A 200 -2.14 -3.44 4.68
CA HIS A 200 -0.68 -3.49 4.57
C HIS A 200 -0.06 -2.08 4.48
N GLN A 201 -0.66 -1.16 3.73
CA GLN A 201 -0.24 0.24 3.69
C GLN A 201 -0.33 0.92 5.07
N LEU A 202 -1.25 0.47 5.92
CA LEU A 202 -1.36 0.91 7.31
C LEU A 202 -0.44 0.15 8.27
N GLY A 203 0.37 -0.79 7.78
CA GLY A 203 1.33 -1.58 8.57
C GLY A 203 0.69 -2.72 9.34
N LEU A 204 -0.42 -3.26 8.86
CA LEU A 204 -0.98 -4.50 9.36
C LEU A 204 -0.33 -5.70 8.64
N ASP A 205 0.05 -6.70 9.42
CA ASP A 205 0.47 -7.99 8.90
C ASP A 205 -0.73 -8.93 8.79
N HIS A 206 -0.56 -10.02 8.02
CA HIS A 206 -1.54 -11.10 7.99
C HIS A 206 -1.80 -11.67 9.39
N ASN A 207 -2.99 -12.19 9.58
CA ASN A 207 -3.38 -12.91 10.78
C ASN A 207 -4.23 -14.13 10.43
N ASP A 208 -4.32 -15.08 11.37
CA ASP A 208 -5.07 -16.35 11.22
C ASP A 208 -6.50 -16.27 11.78
N ARG A 209 -7.03 -15.06 12.04
CA ARG A 209 -8.32 -14.87 12.70
C ARG A 209 -9.47 -14.95 11.72
N PRO A 210 -10.40 -15.88 11.88
CA PRO A 210 -11.60 -15.94 11.03
C PRO A 210 -12.42 -14.65 11.15
N GLY A 211 -12.90 -14.15 10.01
CA GLY A 211 -13.72 -12.93 9.94
C GLY A 211 -12.94 -11.62 10.08
N CYS A 212 -11.61 -11.67 10.10
CA CYS A 212 -10.74 -10.51 9.98
C CYS A 212 -10.31 -10.29 8.53
N LEU A 213 -10.20 -9.03 8.11
CA LEU A 213 -9.88 -8.66 6.73
C LEU A 213 -8.43 -9.04 6.36
N MET A 214 -7.48 -8.93 7.30
CA MET A 214 -6.08 -9.31 7.11
C MET A 214 -5.82 -10.81 7.30
N ASN A 215 -6.84 -11.65 7.16
CA ASN A 215 -6.62 -13.07 7.10
C ASN A 215 -6.00 -13.46 5.75
N GLU A 216 -4.91 -14.24 5.75
CA GLU A 216 -4.17 -14.63 4.55
C GLU A 216 -5.05 -15.31 3.48
N GLU A 217 -6.09 -16.02 3.89
CA GLU A 217 -7.00 -16.66 2.94
C GLU A 217 -7.89 -15.65 2.17
N VAL A 218 -8.00 -14.41 2.65
CA VAL A 218 -8.69 -13.32 1.92
C VAL A 218 -7.92 -12.95 0.65
N GLU A 219 -6.58 -12.92 0.72
CA GLU A 219 -5.70 -12.55 -0.39
C GLU A 219 -5.81 -13.52 -1.58
N ILE A 220 -6.07 -14.81 -1.30
CA ILE A 220 -6.16 -15.88 -2.32
C ILE A 220 -7.59 -16.37 -2.57
N GLY A 221 -8.59 -15.62 -2.13
CA GLY A 221 -10.00 -15.90 -2.40
C GLY A 221 -10.54 -17.24 -1.87
N ARG A 222 -9.82 -17.94 -1.00
CA ARG A 222 -10.21 -19.28 -0.53
C ARG A 222 -11.35 -19.29 0.49
N PHE A 223 -11.63 -18.15 1.14
CA PHE A 223 -12.65 -18.07 2.21
C PHE A 223 -14.09 -17.98 1.70
N TRP A 224 -14.30 -17.63 0.43
CA TRP A 224 -15.61 -17.20 0.02
C TRP A 224 -16.33 -18.26 -0.83
N GLU A 225 -16.79 -19.29 -0.15
CA GLU A 225 -17.75 -20.22 -0.77
C GLU A 225 -19.08 -19.52 -1.11
N ARG A 226 -19.34 -18.38 -0.46
CA ARG A 226 -20.54 -17.56 -0.66
C ARG A 226 -20.19 -16.09 -0.85
N PRO A 227 -20.71 -15.46 -1.89
CA PRO A 227 -20.45 -14.05 -2.19
C PRO A 227 -20.88 -13.06 -1.10
N GLU A 228 -21.88 -13.43 -0.33
CA GLU A 228 -22.38 -12.64 0.82
C GLU A 228 -21.44 -12.63 2.02
N ASP A 229 -20.49 -13.56 2.07
CA ASP A 229 -19.54 -13.68 3.19
C ASP A 229 -18.28 -12.83 3.00
N VAL A 230 -18.20 -12.00 1.95
CA VAL A 230 -17.05 -11.11 1.68
C VAL A 230 -16.85 -10.12 2.82
N ILE A 231 -15.64 -10.12 3.40
CA ILE A 231 -15.29 -9.23 4.51
C ILE A 231 -15.00 -7.83 3.97
N LEU A 232 -15.76 -6.84 4.42
CA LEU A 232 -15.67 -5.46 3.93
C LEU A 232 -15.21 -4.44 4.98
N ASP A 233 -14.85 -4.87 6.17
CA ASP A 233 -14.38 -3.99 7.25
C ASP A 233 -13.25 -4.68 8.03
N PHE A 234 -12.33 -3.90 8.57
CA PHE A 234 -11.36 -4.40 9.55
C PHE A 234 -12.09 -4.89 10.81
N CYS A 235 -11.67 -6.04 11.32
CA CYS A 235 -12.18 -6.56 12.58
C CYS A 235 -11.66 -5.74 13.78
N GLU A 236 -12.25 -5.95 14.96
CA GLU A 236 -11.86 -5.21 16.17
C GLU A 236 -10.37 -5.37 16.52
N PHE A 237 -9.82 -6.55 16.34
CA PHE A 237 -8.39 -6.80 16.58
C PHE A 237 -7.50 -5.95 15.67
N GLU A 238 -7.80 -5.87 14.38
CA GLU A 238 -7.07 -5.06 13.40
C GLU A 238 -7.20 -3.56 13.72
N LEU A 239 -8.39 -3.10 14.08
CA LEU A 239 -8.61 -1.72 14.50
C LEU A 239 -7.81 -1.36 15.76
N GLN A 240 -7.70 -2.28 16.73
CA GLN A 240 -6.84 -2.07 17.91
C GLN A 240 -5.36 -1.96 17.55
N GLN A 241 -4.86 -2.74 16.59
CA GLN A 241 -3.48 -2.60 16.09
C GLN A 241 -3.24 -1.26 15.39
N LEU A 242 -4.27 -0.71 14.74
CA LEU A 242 -4.23 0.63 14.17
C LEU A 242 -4.31 1.75 15.21
N GLY A 243 -4.61 1.44 16.47
CA GLY A 243 -4.72 2.40 17.56
C GLY A 243 -6.13 2.93 17.79
N PHE A 244 -7.15 2.34 17.16
CA PHE A 244 -8.55 2.67 17.38
C PHE A 244 -9.06 1.87 18.59
N ASN A 245 -8.96 2.45 19.79
CA ASN A 245 -9.62 1.91 20.97
C ASN A 245 -11.10 2.31 20.93
N ARG A 246 -11.99 1.35 20.79
CA ARG A 246 -13.43 1.54 21.03
C ARG A 246 -13.79 1.22 22.46
#